data_60c27469a6941a38d5e9f4edda02178e
#
_entry.id   60c27469a6941a38d5e9f4edda02178e
#
_cell.length_a   1.000
_cell.length_b   1.000
_cell.length_c   1.000
_cell.angle_alpha   90.00
_cell.angle_beta   90.00
_cell.angle_gamma   90.00
#
_symmetry.space_group_name_H-M   'P 1'
#
loop_
_entity.id
_entity.type
_entity.pdbx_description
1 polymer ?
#
loop_
_entity_poly.entity_id
_entity_poly.type
_entity_poly.pdbx_seq_one_letter_code
_entity_poly.pdbx_strand_id
1 'polypeptide(L)'
;MGYQAVGTLGRKLIEGAESVKLFGENITVNARIEVLKGISGHADMNGLLDWIRGFEKIPDRVMVVHGEDTVTDHFAKLVEDTFGCPAFAPYSGGTVDLAANEIITIGQKIPKKSDEKPSKLKSASAF
;
A
#
# COMPACT_ATOMS: atom_id res chain seq x y z
N MET A 1 8.18 11.52 9.28
CA MET A 1 8.32 10.61 8.13
C MET A 1 6.97 9.95 7.85
N GLY A 2 6.53 9.88 6.59
CA GLY A 2 5.23 9.33 6.20
C GLY A 2 5.16 7.80 6.28
N TYR A 3 4.24 7.20 5.53
CA TYR A 3 4.01 5.77 5.48
C TYR A 3 5.29 4.96 5.18
N GLN A 4 5.50 3.88 5.93
CA GLN A 4 6.59 2.93 5.74
C GLN A 4 5.99 1.58 5.33
N ALA A 5 6.33 1.11 4.13
CA ALA A 5 5.80 -0.15 3.61
C ALA A 5 6.25 -1.35 4.46
N VAL A 6 5.38 -2.35 4.55
CA VAL A 6 5.70 -3.63 5.23
C VAL A 6 6.96 -4.26 4.62
N GLY A 7 7.85 -4.79 5.46
CA GLY A 7 9.12 -5.40 5.05
C GLY A 7 10.28 -4.42 4.85
N THR A 8 10.05 -3.11 4.89
CA THR A 8 11.13 -2.11 4.77
C THR A 8 11.88 -1.90 6.09
N LEU A 9 13.12 -1.40 5.98
CA LEU A 9 13.92 -1.02 7.14
C LEU A 9 13.21 0.02 8.02
N GLY A 10 12.62 1.06 7.40
CA GLY A 10 11.87 2.08 8.11
C GLY A 10 10.70 1.51 8.91
N ARG A 11 9.99 0.53 8.34
CA ARG A 11 8.89 -0.16 9.04
C ARG A 11 9.37 -0.91 10.27
N LYS A 12 10.46 -1.68 10.16
CA LYS A 12 11.06 -2.40 11.30
C LYS A 12 11.49 -1.45 12.43
N LEU A 13 12.06 -0.30 12.08
CA LEU A 13 12.48 0.71 13.05
C LEU A 13 11.30 1.31 13.82
N ILE A 14 10.21 1.66 13.15
CA ILE A 14 9.02 2.21 13.83
C ILE A 14 8.25 1.17 14.65
N GLU A 15 8.38 -0.12 14.30
CA GLU A 15 7.83 -1.24 15.07
C GLU A 15 8.69 -1.63 16.28
N GLY A 16 9.81 -0.93 16.51
CA GLY A 16 10.65 -1.12 17.69
C GLY A 16 11.62 -2.31 17.58
N ALA A 17 12.09 -2.63 16.38
CA ALA A 17 13.09 -3.68 16.21
C ALA A 17 14.37 -3.36 17.01
N GLU A 18 14.83 -4.28 17.85
CA GLU A 18 16.08 -4.14 18.62
C GLU A 18 17.34 -4.21 17.75
N SER A 19 17.24 -4.88 16.62
CA SER A 19 18.31 -4.95 15.61
C SER A 19 17.74 -5.02 14.20
N VAL A 20 18.49 -4.50 13.24
CA VAL A 20 18.16 -4.48 11.82
C VAL A 20 19.34 -4.95 10.99
N LYS A 21 19.04 -5.59 9.85
CA LYS A 21 20.08 -6.00 8.90
C LYS A 21 20.37 -4.85 7.94
N LEU A 22 21.61 -4.35 7.94
CA LEU A 22 22.06 -3.29 7.05
C LEU A 22 23.38 -3.74 6.37
N PHE A 23 23.46 -3.66 5.04
CA PHE A 23 24.60 -4.10 4.25
C PHE A 23 25.11 -5.52 4.55
N GLY A 24 24.21 -6.42 4.95
CA GLY A 24 24.56 -7.80 5.28
C GLY A 24 24.87 -8.05 6.76
N GLU A 25 25.06 -7.02 7.56
CA GLU A 25 25.39 -7.09 8.99
C GLU A 25 24.16 -6.81 9.87
N ASN A 26 24.10 -7.43 11.04
CA ASN A 26 23.09 -7.12 12.05
C ASN A 26 23.60 -5.95 12.91
N ILE A 27 22.85 -4.86 12.90
CA ILE A 27 23.16 -3.64 13.64
C ILE A 27 22.13 -3.45 14.73
N THR A 28 22.58 -3.29 15.97
CA THR A 28 21.72 -2.97 17.12
C THR A 28 21.18 -1.55 16.99
N VAL A 29 19.88 -1.38 17.22
CA VAL A 29 19.22 -0.08 17.18
C VAL A 29 19.32 0.58 18.55
N ASN A 30 20.33 1.44 18.72
CA ASN A 30 20.54 2.22 19.96
C ASN A 30 19.88 3.60 19.91
N ALA A 31 19.32 3.99 18.76
CA ALA A 31 18.65 5.28 18.58
C ALA A 31 17.20 5.21 19.04
N ARG A 32 16.72 6.29 19.66
CA ARG A 32 15.30 6.49 19.89
C ARG A 32 14.62 6.84 18.56
N ILE A 33 13.63 6.05 18.17
CA ILE A 33 12.88 6.26 16.92
C ILE A 33 11.61 7.05 17.22
N GLU A 34 11.48 8.21 16.57
CA GLU A 34 10.32 9.07 16.68
C GLU A 34 9.63 9.24 15.33
N VAL A 35 8.30 9.13 15.33
CA VAL A 35 7.47 9.33 14.13
C VAL A 35 6.87 10.72 14.19
N LEU A 36 7.33 11.61 13.31
CA LEU A 36 6.75 12.94 13.16
C LEU A 36 5.44 12.83 12.37
N LYS A 37 4.33 13.06 13.04
CA LYS A 37 2.99 13.13 12.42
C LYS A 37 2.79 14.49 11.76
N GLY A 38 2.06 14.51 10.63
CA GLY A 38 1.68 15.76 9.95
C GLY A 38 2.70 16.32 8.95
N ILE A 39 3.84 15.65 8.74
CA ILE A 39 4.82 16.00 7.70
C ILE A 39 4.71 14.96 6.56
N SER A 40 3.56 14.89 5.92
CA SER A 40 3.35 14.11 4.71
C SER A 40 3.13 15.05 3.53
N GLY A 41 3.85 14.82 2.43
CA GLY A 41 3.57 15.48 1.15
C GLY A 41 2.38 14.88 0.40
N HIS A 42 1.76 13.82 0.96
CA HIS A 42 0.61 13.15 0.36
C HIS A 42 -0.65 13.46 1.16
N ALA A 43 -1.76 13.67 0.45
CA ALA A 43 -3.07 13.80 1.05
C ALA A 43 -3.48 12.47 1.71
N ASP A 44 -4.18 12.56 2.83
CA ASP A 44 -4.90 11.42 3.39
C ASP A 44 -6.19 11.15 2.60
N MET A 45 -6.95 10.15 3.04
CA MET A 45 -8.21 9.75 2.38
C MET A 45 -9.17 10.95 2.21
N ASN A 46 -9.33 11.78 3.24
CA ASN A 46 -10.23 12.93 3.20
C ASN A 46 -9.71 13.99 2.23
N GLY A 47 -8.41 14.27 2.27
CA GLY A 47 -7.77 15.20 1.34
C GLY A 47 -7.89 14.76 -0.12
N LEU A 48 -7.84 13.45 -0.40
CA LEU A 48 -8.08 12.91 -1.75
C LEU A 48 -9.54 13.09 -2.19
N LEU A 49 -10.50 12.85 -1.30
CA LEU A 49 -11.92 13.10 -1.60
C LEU A 49 -12.20 14.59 -1.82
N ASP A 50 -11.61 15.47 -1.01
CA ASP A 50 -11.75 16.92 -1.18
C ASP A 50 -11.12 17.41 -2.48
N TRP A 51 -10.00 16.80 -2.89
CA TRP A 51 -9.40 17.08 -4.20
C TRP A 51 -10.33 16.70 -5.36
N ILE A 52 -11.00 15.54 -5.31
CA ILE A 52 -11.99 15.13 -6.33
C ILE A 52 -13.18 16.08 -6.32
N ARG A 53 -13.65 16.56 -5.16
CA ARG A 53 -14.74 17.56 -5.07
C ARG A 53 -14.39 18.88 -5.73
N GLY A 54 -13.10 19.23 -5.79
CA GLY A 54 -12.62 20.47 -6.38
C GLY A 54 -12.69 20.51 -7.93
N PHE A 55 -13.01 19.40 -8.60
CA PHE A 55 -13.21 19.44 -10.05
C PHE A 55 -14.53 20.11 -10.41
N GLU A 56 -14.54 20.96 -11.44
CA GLU A 56 -15.76 21.60 -11.96
C GLU A 56 -16.79 20.57 -12.42
N LYS A 57 -16.32 19.45 -12.98
CA LYS A 57 -17.13 18.29 -13.39
C LYS A 57 -16.51 17.02 -12.79
N ILE A 58 -17.32 16.22 -12.14
CA ILE A 58 -16.87 14.91 -11.65
C ILE A 58 -16.35 14.07 -12.81
N PRO A 59 -15.18 13.42 -12.67
CA PRO A 59 -14.61 12.60 -13.74
C PRO A 59 -15.56 11.48 -14.17
N ASP A 60 -15.50 11.13 -15.46
CA ASP A 60 -16.31 10.02 -16.00
C ASP A 60 -15.85 8.67 -15.44
N ARG A 61 -14.63 8.58 -14.90
CA ARG A 61 -14.08 7.41 -14.20
C ARG A 61 -12.89 7.79 -13.32
N VAL A 62 -12.73 7.10 -12.20
CA VAL A 62 -11.56 7.22 -11.32
C VAL A 62 -10.81 5.90 -11.26
N MET A 63 -9.51 5.92 -11.48
CA MET A 63 -8.62 4.77 -11.30
C MET A 63 -7.70 5.01 -10.11
N VAL A 64 -7.80 4.12 -9.12
CA VAL A 64 -6.99 4.20 -7.89
C VAL A 64 -5.76 3.32 -8.03
N VAL A 65 -4.59 3.95 -8.04
CA VAL A 65 -3.30 3.28 -8.24
C VAL A 65 -2.33 3.56 -7.08
N HIS A 66 -1.25 2.79 -6.98
CA HIS A 66 -0.20 2.97 -5.98
C HIS A 66 -0.64 2.78 -4.53
N GLY A 67 -1.12 1.59 -4.21
CA GLY A 67 -1.48 1.23 -2.84
C GLY A 67 -1.46 -0.29 -2.62
N GLU A 68 -1.76 -0.69 -1.41
CA GLU A 68 -2.08 -2.09 -1.13
C GLU A 68 -3.46 -2.42 -1.70
N ASP A 69 -3.62 -3.61 -2.28
CA ASP A 69 -4.84 -4.00 -2.99
C ASP A 69 -6.11 -3.76 -2.17
N THR A 70 -6.08 -4.12 -0.88
CA THR A 70 -7.23 -3.91 0.02
C THR A 70 -7.55 -2.43 0.27
N VAL A 71 -6.52 -1.59 0.29
CA VAL A 71 -6.67 -0.13 0.51
C VAL A 71 -7.18 0.54 -0.75
N THR A 72 -6.62 0.20 -1.90
CA THR A 72 -7.05 0.77 -3.19
C THR A 72 -8.45 0.33 -3.59
N ASP A 73 -8.80 -0.94 -3.37
CA ASP A 73 -10.16 -1.45 -3.59
C ASP A 73 -11.18 -0.72 -2.70
N HIS A 74 -10.85 -0.54 -1.41
CA HIS A 74 -11.71 0.17 -0.47
C HIS A 74 -11.90 1.64 -0.86
N PHE A 75 -10.81 2.32 -1.24
CA PHE A 75 -10.89 3.72 -1.65
C PHE A 75 -11.64 3.90 -2.97
N ALA A 76 -11.46 3.01 -3.95
CA ALA A 76 -12.25 3.03 -5.19
C ALA A 76 -13.75 2.93 -4.89
N LYS A 77 -14.15 1.98 -4.03
CA LYS A 77 -15.55 1.85 -3.62
C LYS A 77 -16.06 3.11 -2.92
N LEU A 78 -15.27 3.71 -2.03
CA LEU A 78 -15.63 4.94 -1.35
C LEU A 78 -15.85 6.11 -2.32
N VAL A 79 -15.04 6.20 -3.38
CA VAL A 79 -15.20 7.20 -4.44
C VAL A 79 -16.52 6.97 -5.20
N GLU A 80 -16.85 5.74 -5.57
CA GLU A 80 -18.13 5.41 -6.21
C GLU A 80 -19.32 5.79 -5.32
N ASP A 81 -19.27 5.39 -4.05
CA ASP A 81 -20.35 5.66 -3.07
C ASP A 81 -20.52 7.18 -2.80
N THR A 82 -19.42 7.96 -2.88
CA THR A 82 -19.43 9.39 -2.56
C THR A 82 -19.82 10.26 -3.75
N PHE A 83 -19.36 9.94 -4.95
CA PHE A 83 -19.49 10.81 -6.13
C PHE A 83 -20.42 10.25 -7.20
N GLY A 84 -20.80 8.98 -7.10
CA GLY A 84 -21.65 8.33 -8.12
C GLY A 84 -20.94 8.11 -9.46
N CYS A 85 -19.62 8.25 -9.53
CA CYS A 85 -18.84 7.98 -10.73
C CYS A 85 -18.17 6.60 -10.64
N PRO A 86 -18.07 5.84 -11.74
CA PRO A 86 -17.35 4.56 -11.75
C PRO A 86 -15.92 4.71 -11.26
N ALA A 87 -15.51 3.90 -10.28
CA ALA A 87 -14.14 3.87 -9.79
C ALA A 87 -13.65 2.43 -9.59
N PHE A 88 -12.38 2.17 -9.84
CA PHE A 88 -11.81 0.85 -9.60
C PHE A 88 -10.29 0.93 -9.38
N ALA A 89 -9.74 -0.10 -8.76
CA ALA A 89 -8.31 -0.28 -8.59
C ALA A 89 -7.80 -1.33 -9.61
N PRO A 90 -7.06 -0.92 -10.66
CA PRO A 90 -6.51 -1.87 -11.62
C PRO A 90 -5.39 -2.69 -10.98
N TYR A 91 -5.40 -4.01 -11.22
CA TYR A 91 -4.30 -4.89 -10.86
C TYR A 91 -3.25 -4.96 -11.96
N SER A 92 -2.12 -5.61 -11.66
CA SER A 92 -1.04 -5.78 -12.62
C SER A 92 -1.50 -6.44 -13.92
N GLY A 93 -1.17 -5.84 -15.06
CA GLY A 93 -1.62 -6.28 -16.38
C GLY A 93 -3.04 -5.84 -16.77
N GLY A 94 -3.69 -5.01 -15.94
CA GLY A 94 -4.96 -4.39 -16.29
C GLY A 94 -4.83 -3.42 -17.46
N THR A 95 -5.84 -3.39 -18.33
CA THR A 95 -5.89 -2.53 -19.50
C THR A 95 -7.24 -1.83 -19.59
N VAL A 96 -7.22 -0.54 -19.87
CA VAL A 96 -8.41 0.31 -20.01
C VAL A 96 -8.34 1.05 -21.33
N ASP A 97 -9.43 1.07 -22.08
CA ASP A 97 -9.62 1.98 -23.19
C ASP A 97 -10.18 3.30 -22.67
N LEU A 98 -9.34 4.33 -22.67
CA LEU A 98 -9.71 5.66 -22.18
C LEU A 98 -10.66 6.39 -23.12
N ALA A 99 -10.62 6.11 -24.42
CA ALA A 99 -11.51 6.74 -25.40
C ALA A 99 -12.93 6.17 -25.32
N ALA A 100 -13.04 4.84 -25.19
CA ALA A 100 -14.32 4.16 -25.01
C ALA A 100 -14.82 4.19 -23.56
N ASN A 101 -13.95 4.56 -22.59
CA ASN A 101 -14.21 4.47 -21.16
C ASN A 101 -14.56 3.03 -20.70
N GLU A 102 -13.89 2.03 -21.29
CA GLU A 102 -14.15 0.61 -21.02
C GLU A 102 -12.95 -0.08 -20.39
N ILE A 103 -13.24 -0.99 -19.43
CA ILE A 103 -12.23 -1.87 -18.86
C ILE A 103 -12.08 -3.08 -19.77
N ILE A 104 -10.93 -3.22 -20.45
CA ILE A 104 -10.64 -4.37 -21.32
C ILE A 104 -10.24 -5.56 -20.47
N THR A 105 -9.33 -5.38 -19.51
CA THR A 105 -8.94 -6.40 -18.53
C THR A 105 -8.71 -5.75 -17.16
N ILE A 106 -9.15 -6.43 -16.09
CA ILE A 106 -8.94 -5.95 -14.71
C ILE A 106 -7.49 -6.22 -14.25
N GLY A 107 -6.80 -7.17 -14.85
CA GLY A 107 -5.49 -7.65 -14.41
C GLY A 107 -5.59 -8.73 -13.34
N GLN A 108 -4.45 -9.09 -12.74
CA GLN A 108 -4.37 -10.15 -11.74
C GLN A 108 -3.75 -9.64 -10.44
N LYS A 109 -4.32 -10.04 -9.30
CA LYS A 109 -3.68 -9.86 -8.00
C LYS A 109 -2.40 -10.69 -7.96
N ILE A 110 -1.26 -10.03 -7.82
CA ILE A 110 0.01 -10.72 -7.60
C ILE A 110 0.10 -10.97 -6.09
N PRO A 111 0.08 -12.25 -5.63
CA PRO A 111 0.25 -12.53 -4.22
C PRO A 111 1.60 -11.98 -3.77
N LYS A 112 1.61 -11.12 -2.75
CA LYS A 112 2.85 -10.72 -2.08
C LYS A 112 3.47 -12.01 -1.55
N LYS A 113 4.76 -12.26 -1.87
CA LYS A 113 5.52 -13.33 -1.19
C LYS A 113 5.37 -13.08 0.31
N SER A 114 4.57 -13.90 0.99
CA SER A 114 4.60 -13.96 2.43
C SER A 114 6.03 -14.29 2.82
N ASP A 115 6.62 -13.53 3.74
CA ASP A 115 7.84 -13.93 4.43
C ASP A 115 7.51 -15.25 5.15
N GLU A 116 7.68 -16.37 4.46
CA GLU A 116 7.71 -17.68 5.09
C GLU A 116 8.86 -17.65 6.07
N LYS A 117 8.53 -17.49 7.34
CA LYS A 117 9.47 -17.81 8.41
C LYS A 117 9.93 -19.24 8.17
N PRO A 118 11.24 -19.51 8.00
CA PRO A 118 11.71 -20.86 7.89
C PRO A 118 11.21 -21.62 9.12
N SER A 119 10.40 -22.66 8.90
CA SER A 119 9.95 -23.54 9.96
C SER A 119 11.19 -24.09 10.66
N LYS A 120 11.33 -23.80 11.96
CA LYS A 120 12.35 -24.42 12.79
C LYS A 120 12.18 -25.92 12.67
N LEU A 121 13.08 -26.57 11.94
CA LEU A 121 13.26 -28.00 12.01
C LEU A 121 13.49 -28.34 13.49
N LYS A 122 12.52 -28.99 14.09
CA LYS A 122 12.73 -29.64 15.38
C LYS A 122 13.76 -30.74 15.15
N SER A 123 15.00 -30.50 15.54
CA SER A 123 15.98 -31.57 15.67
C SER A 123 15.46 -32.52 16.76
N ALA A 124 14.98 -33.66 16.32
CA ALA A 124 14.77 -34.79 17.20
C ALA A 124 16.16 -35.22 17.70
N SER A 125 16.46 -34.93 18.93
CA SER A 125 17.53 -35.58 19.65
C SER A 125 17.01 -36.94 20.12
N ALA A 126 17.51 -37.96 19.49
CA ALA A 126 17.44 -39.32 20.03
C ALA A 126 18.86 -39.68 20.49
N PHE A 127 18.89 -40.18 21.73
CA PHE A 127 20.00 -40.74 22.52
C PHE A 127 20.95 -39.76 23.19
#